data_6feb3e5728452a7f1fcb400fefa9a084
#
_entry.id   6feb3e5728452a7f1fcb400fefa9a084
#
_cell.length_a   1.000
_cell.length_b   1.000
_cell.length_c   1.000
_cell.angle_alpha   90.00
_cell.angle_beta   90.00
_cell.angle_gamma   90.00
#
_symmetry.space_group_name_H-M   'P 1'
#
loop_
_entity.id
_entity.type
_entity.pdbx_description
1 polymer ?
#
loop_
_entity_poly.entity_id
_entity_poly.type
_entity_poly.pdbx_seq_one_letter_code
_entity_poly.pdbx_strand_id
1 'polypeptide(L)'
;MNPAVIGSSMAALLLAALPYPAHGADAPRGQKRAPAAETESHSYPAHGVRVSGRASVIDGRTLWFPKGGHRVRLASIDACELPQWAYDPRQHGERLVPKPVPCGPLAQAWLKRTVGNAPVTCTVQTYDGDGALVGRCTVRGRDLALEMLRVGWAKVSATAPAKYLAWQNHAMSARYGMWSTYVLDMPEWRAKTVDRTLSRRPTADFNLLAERESEISPPFDDARRRPGRTDR
;
A
#
# COMPACT_ATOMS: atom_id res chain seq x y z
N MET A 1 -27.80 -3.41 58.43
CA MET A 1 -27.26 -2.47 59.43
C MET A 1 -26.47 -1.42 58.66
N ASN A 2 -27.04 -0.24 58.57
CA ASN A 2 -26.51 1.02 58.06
C ASN A 2 -25.75 1.75 59.18
N PRO A 3 -25.18 2.95 58.96
CA PRO A 3 -24.35 3.58 57.89
C PRO A 3 -23.15 4.33 58.47
N ALA A 4 -22.32 4.94 57.64
CA ALA A 4 -21.65 6.19 58.02
C ALA A 4 -21.27 7.02 56.75
N VAL A 5 -21.89 8.14 56.68
CA VAL A 5 -21.61 9.30 55.85
C VAL A 5 -20.49 10.12 56.51
N ILE A 6 -19.50 10.54 55.76
CA ILE A 6 -18.64 11.66 56.14
C ILE A 6 -18.46 12.57 54.91
N GLY A 7 -18.85 13.76 55.15
CA GLY A 7 -18.93 14.94 54.39
C GLY A 7 -17.61 15.65 54.10
N SER A 8 -17.57 16.21 52.99
CA SER A 8 -17.22 17.51 52.45
C SER A 8 -16.32 18.47 53.19
N SER A 9 -15.44 19.05 52.48
CA SER A 9 -15.13 20.48 52.59
C SER A 9 -14.56 20.99 51.23
N MET A 10 -15.36 21.87 50.62
CA MET A 10 -14.90 22.76 49.55
C MET A 10 -14.03 23.85 50.17
N ALA A 11 -12.80 23.98 49.68
CA ALA A 11 -11.98 25.15 49.87
C ALA A 11 -11.89 25.92 48.56
N ALA A 12 -12.57 27.07 48.52
CA ALA A 12 -12.49 28.03 47.43
C ALA A 12 -11.17 28.84 47.57
N LEU A 13 -10.29 28.70 46.58
CA LEU A 13 -9.12 29.57 46.43
C LEU A 13 -9.50 30.76 45.53
N LEU A 14 -9.60 31.93 46.12
CA LEU A 14 -9.65 33.23 45.48
C LEU A 14 -8.25 33.57 44.94
N LEU A 15 -8.05 33.58 43.64
CA LEU A 15 -6.88 34.12 42.98
C LEU A 15 -7.14 35.60 42.64
N ALA A 16 -6.42 36.46 43.34
CA ALA A 16 -6.39 37.89 43.08
C ALA A 16 -5.68 38.18 41.76
N ALA A 17 -6.35 38.90 40.85
CA ALA A 17 -5.79 39.40 39.64
C ALA A 17 -4.98 40.66 39.89
N LEU A 18 -3.68 40.61 39.60
CA LEU A 18 -2.80 41.81 39.56
C LEU A 18 -2.85 42.42 38.15
N PRO A 19 -2.92 43.76 38.05
CA PRO A 19 -2.90 44.44 36.73
C PRO A 19 -1.47 44.47 36.17
N TYR A 20 -1.27 43.95 34.98
CA TYR A 20 -0.05 44.14 34.19
C TYR A 20 -0.03 45.53 33.54
N PRO A 21 1.09 46.25 33.53
CA PRO A 21 1.24 47.49 32.80
C PRO A 21 1.33 47.20 31.29
N ALA A 22 0.55 47.93 30.51
CA ALA A 22 0.62 47.95 29.06
C ALA A 22 1.93 48.60 28.60
N HIS A 23 2.82 47.80 28.02
CA HIS A 23 3.97 48.30 27.26
C HIS A 23 3.50 48.53 25.84
N GLY A 24 3.65 49.78 25.37
CA GLY A 24 3.36 50.19 24.00
C GLY A 24 4.21 49.38 23.02
N ALA A 25 3.58 48.71 22.09
CA ALA A 25 4.23 48.00 21.00
C ALA A 25 4.46 48.99 19.84
N ASP A 26 5.73 49.32 19.59
CA ASP A 26 6.17 49.91 18.32
C ASP A 26 5.85 48.96 17.17
N ALA A 27 5.14 49.44 16.18
CA ALA A 27 4.81 48.69 14.98
C ALA A 27 6.05 48.53 14.09
N PRO A 28 6.46 47.32 13.74
CA PRO A 28 7.52 47.14 12.75
C PRO A 28 7.01 47.46 11.34
N ARG A 29 7.63 48.49 10.73
CA ARG A 29 7.50 48.82 9.32
C ARG A 29 8.03 47.71 8.44
N GLY A 30 7.21 47.27 7.48
CA GLY A 30 7.68 46.69 6.23
C GLY A 30 7.94 45.22 6.23
N GLN A 31 6.92 44.38 6.52
CA GLN A 31 6.92 42.98 6.04
C GLN A 31 6.52 43.00 4.55
N LYS A 32 7.51 42.74 3.67
CA LYS A 32 7.25 42.34 2.28
C LYS A 32 6.37 41.12 2.31
N ARG A 33 5.14 41.25 1.83
CA ARG A 33 4.19 40.14 1.65
C ARG A 33 4.89 39.08 0.77
N ALA A 34 5.15 37.90 1.34
CA ALA A 34 5.56 36.75 0.56
C ALA A 34 4.50 36.48 -0.53
N PRO A 35 4.91 36.12 -1.75
CA PRO A 35 3.94 35.74 -2.77
C PRO A 35 3.08 34.62 -2.20
N ALA A 36 1.76 34.78 -2.32
CA ALA A 36 0.82 33.71 -1.98
C ALA A 36 1.24 32.46 -2.79
N ALA A 37 1.53 31.37 -2.10
CA ALA A 37 1.71 30.10 -2.75
C ALA A 37 0.43 29.83 -3.54
N GLU A 38 0.52 29.85 -4.87
CA GLU A 38 -0.55 29.38 -5.73
C GLU A 38 -0.80 27.94 -5.34
N THR A 39 -1.86 27.72 -4.58
CA THR A 39 -2.40 26.40 -4.33
C THR A 39 -2.89 25.90 -5.69
N GLU A 40 -2.06 25.16 -6.41
CA GLU A 40 -2.51 24.38 -7.55
C GLU A 40 -3.68 23.55 -7.07
N SER A 41 -4.88 24.00 -7.36
CA SER A 41 -6.09 23.22 -7.15
C SER A 41 -6.02 22.05 -8.14
N HIS A 42 -5.48 20.93 -7.69
CA HIS A 42 -5.62 19.65 -8.39
C HIS A 42 -7.11 19.35 -8.42
N SER A 43 -7.76 19.73 -9.51
CA SER A 43 -9.14 19.35 -9.76
C SER A 43 -9.14 17.83 -9.98
N TYR A 44 -9.53 17.07 -8.96
CA TYR A 44 -9.70 15.64 -9.06
C TYR A 44 -10.79 15.33 -10.08
N PRO A 45 -10.54 14.45 -11.06
CA PRO A 45 -11.55 14.11 -12.04
C PRO A 45 -12.76 13.45 -11.36
N ALA A 46 -13.96 13.88 -11.74
CA ALA A 46 -15.22 13.35 -11.21
C ALA A 46 -15.38 11.84 -11.48
N HIS A 47 -16.28 11.19 -10.74
CA HIS A 47 -16.67 9.79 -10.98
C HIS A 47 -16.98 9.52 -12.46
N GLY A 48 -16.51 8.40 -13.00
CA GLY A 48 -16.75 8.01 -14.39
C GLY A 48 -15.78 8.59 -15.41
N VAL A 49 -14.85 9.48 -14.98
CA VAL A 49 -13.80 10.01 -15.85
C VAL A 49 -12.89 8.88 -16.34
N ARG A 50 -12.53 8.94 -17.61
CA ARG A 50 -11.60 7.99 -18.20
C ARG A 50 -10.20 8.58 -18.27
N VAL A 51 -9.26 7.80 -17.76
CA VAL A 51 -7.82 8.05 -17.93
C VAL A 51 -7.30 7.00 -18.90
N SER A 52 -6.68 7.43 -20.01
CA SER A 52 -6.16 6.46 -20.99
C SER A 52 -4.81 6.90 -21.56
N GLY A 53 -4.00 5.92 -21.94
CA GLY A 53 -2.70 6.13 -22.54
C GLY A 53 -1.69 5.07 -22.14
N ARG A 54 -0.42 5.32 -22.47
CA ARG A 54 0.68 4.50 -21.95
C ARG A 54 0.84 4.74 -20.48
N ALA A 55 0.92 3.66 -19.70
CA ALA A 55 1.09 3.71 -18.27
C ALA A 55 2.35 2.95 -17.85
N SER A 56 3.07 3.50 -16.87
CA SER A 56 4.12 2.79 -16.15
C SER A 56 3.53 2.08 -14.95
N VAL A 57 4.02 0.89 -14.64
CA VAL A 57 3.58 0.11 -13.47
C VAL A 57 4.46 0.47 -12.27
N ILE A 58 3.85 1.01 -11.21
CA ILE A 58 4.56 1.38 -9.98
C ILE A 58 4.72 0.15 -9.08
N ASP A 59 3.64 -0.60 -8.84
CA ASP A 59 3.59 -1.80 -8.01
C ASP A 59 2.57 -2.81 -8.56
N GLY A 60 2.23 -3.86 -7.81
CA GLY A 60 1.30 -4.91 -8.25
C GLY A 60 -0.14 -4.47 -8.47
N ARG A 61 -0.53 -3.24 -8.13
CA ARG A 61 -1.89 -2.71 -8.29
C ARG A 61 -1.95 -1.25 -8.75
N THR A 62 -0.80 -0.57 -8.94
CA THR A 62 -0.75 0.87 -9.19
C THR A 62 -0.09 1.19 -10.52
N LEU A 63 -0.77 2.01 -11.30
CA LEU A 63 -0.33 2.51 -12.60
C LEU A 63 -0.06 4.01 -12.53
N TRP A 64 0.95 4.47 -13.25
CA TRP A 64 1.27 5.86 -13.46
C TRP A 64 1.06 6.26 -14.91
N PHE A 65 0.27 7.28 -15.14
CA PHE A 65 0.03 7.88 -16.45
C PHE A 65 0.80 9.20 -16.56
N PRO A 66 1.95 9.23 -17.25
CA PRO A 66 2.77 10.45 -17.33
C PRO A 66 2.04 11.59 -18.02
N LYS A 67 1.20 11.29 -19.02
CA LYS A 67 0.31 12.28 -19.63
C LYS A 67 -0.85 12.56 -18.67
N GLY A 68 -0.82 13.70 -18.02
CA GLY A 68 -1.81 14.12 -17.03
C GLY A 68 -1.42 13.89 -15.57
N GLY A 69 -0.26 13.27 -15.31
CA GLY A 69 0.26 13.12 -13.94
C GLY A 69 -0.62 12.28 -13.01
N HIS A 70 -1.34 11.27 -13.53
CA HIS A 70 -2.31 10.50 -12.75
C HIS A 70 -1.72 9.20 -12.22
N ARG A 71 -1.88 8.97 -10.92
CA ARG A 71 -1.67 7.68 -10.28
C ARG A 71 -3.03 6.98 -10.13
N VAL A 72 -3.15 5.78 -10.71
CA VAL A 72 -4.40 5.01 -10.69
C VAL A 72 -4.15 3.65 -10.05
N ARG A 73 -4.87 3.35 -8.98
CA ARG A 73 -4.93 2.03 -8.35
C ARG A 73 -6.05 1.19 -8.96
N LEU A 74 -5.77 -0.08 -9.17
CA LEU A 74 -6.76 -1.04 -9.65
C LEU A 74 -7.81 -1.24 -8.56
N ALA A 75 -9.08 -1.03 -8.93
CA ALA A 75 -10.21 -1.16 -8.01
C ALA A 75 -10.45 -2.61 -7.60
N SER A 76 -10.99 -2.79 -6.39
CA SER A 76 -11.47 -4.06 -5.84
C SER A 76 -10.40 -5.14 -5.62
N ILE A 77 -9.12 -4.80 -5.72
CA ILE A 77 -8.02 -5.71 -5.40
C ILE A 77 -6.98 -5.06 -4.51
N ASP A 78 -6.22 -5.91 -3.82
CA ASP A 78 -4.99 -5.56 -3.12
C ASP A 78 -3.86 -6.50 -3.53
N ALA A 79 -2.62 -6.03 -3.52
CA ALA A 79 -1.45 -6.79 -3.93
C ALA A 79 -0.28 -6.51 -2.99
N CYS A 80 0.70 -7.41 -2.97
CA CYS A 80 1.92 -7.19 -2.19
C CYS A 80 2.59 -5.86 -2.53
N GLU A 81 2.99 -5.13 -1.51
CA GLU A 81 3.78 -3.90 -1.66
C GLU A 81 5.18 -4.22 -2.20
N LEU A 82 5.83 -3.26 -2.90
CA LEU A 82 7.15 -3.52 -3.52
C LEU A 82 8.19 -4.14 -2.58
N PRO A 83 8.37 -3.67 -1.32
CA PRO A 83 9.36 -4.26 -0.42
C PRO A 83 8.85 -5.49 0.33
N GLN A 84 7.64 -5.99 0.03
CA GLN A 84 7.05 -7.11 0.74
C GLN A 84 7.59 -8.45 0.26
N TRP A 85 8.06 -9.24 1.22
CA TRP A 85 8.49 -10.61 1.03
C TRP A 85 7.45 -11.59 1.54
N ALA A 86 7.43 -12.75 0.92
CA ALA A 86 6.71 -13.96 1.34
C ALA A 86 7.72 -15.10 1.52
N TYR A 87 7.27 -16.24 2.06
CA TYR A 87 8.12 -17.40 2.28
C TYR A 87 7.52 -18.64 1.65
N ASP A 88 8.30 -19.34 0.83
CA ASP A 88 7.91 -20.63 0.31
C ASP A 88 7.97 -21.70 1.43
N PRO A 89 6.84 -22.33 1.79
CA PRO A 89 6.79 -23.31 2.87
C PRO A 89 7.43 -24.67 2.49
N ARG A 90 7.75 -24.88 1.22
CA ARG A 90 8.32 -26.13 0.76
C ARG A 90 9.72 -26.31 1.32
N GLN A 91 10.00 -27.53 1.78
CA GLN A 91 11.34 -27.91 2.20
C GLN A 91 12.28 -27.97 0.99
N HIS A 92 13.39 -27.25 1.07
CA HIS A 92 14.46 -27.32 0.09
C HIS A 92 15.66 -28.08 0.74
N GLY A 93 15.76 -29.39 0.50
CA GLY A 93 16.78 -30.25 1.10
C GLY A 93 16.53 -30.55 2.59
N GLU A 94 17.59 -30.77 3.36
CA GLU A 94 17.52 -31.07 4.80
C GLU A 94 17.20 -29.85 5.70
N ARG A 95 17.21 -28.65 5.14
CA ARG A 95 16.98 -27.43 5.89
C ARG A 95 15.48 -27.09 5.97
N LEU A 96 14.97 -27.02 7.19
CA LEU A 96 13.60 -26.60 7.52
C LEU A 96 13.39 -25.08 7.40
N VAL A 97 14.19 -24.37 6.61
CA VAL A 97 14.14 -22.94 6.50
C VAL A 97 13.34 -22.53 5.28
N PRO A 98 12.23 -21.75 5.44
CA PRO A 98 11.44 -21.28 4.32
C PRO A 98 12.27 -20.39 3.40
N LYS A 99 12.19 -20.62 2.08
CA LYS A 99 12.87 -19.78 1.08
C LYS A 99 12.17 -18.45 0.93
N PRO A 100 12.86 -17.29 0.99
CA PRO A 100 12.25 -16.00 0.76
C PRO A 100 11.82 -15.84 -0.70
N VAL A 101 10.64 -15.24 -0.92
CA VAL A 101 10.04 -14.95 -2.22
C VAL A 101 9.69 -13.47 -2.29
N PRO A 102 10.19 -12.70 -3.27
CA PRO A 102 9.92 -11.26 -3.36
C PRO A 102 8.50 -11.01 -3.90
N CYS A 103 7.49 -11.10 -3.02
CA CYS A 103 6.08 -11.01 -3.38
C CYS A 103 5.75 -9.71 -4.14
N GLY A 104 6.16 -8.57 -3.63
CA GLY A 104 5.89 -7.27 -4.27
C GLY A 104 6.54 -7.12 -5.65
N PRO A 105 7.85 -7.35 -5.80
CA PRO A 105 8.50 -7.35 -7.10
C PRO A 105 7.88 -8.31 -8.13
N LEU A 106 7.45 -9.50 -7.71
CA LEU A 106 6.79 -10.47 -8.59
C LEU A 106 5.41 -9.99 -9.03
N ALA A 107 4.61 -9.45 -8.11
CA ALA A 107 3.32 -8.84 -8.43
C ALA A 107 3.48 -7.68 -9.43
N GLN A 108 4.46 -6.80 -9.22
CA GLN A 108 4.78 -5.71 -10.14
C GLN A 108 5.20 -6.23 -11.54
N ALA A 109 6.11 -7.20 -11.57
CA ALA A 109 6.61 -7.77 -12.82
C ALA A 109 5.49 -8.42 -13.63
N TRP A 110 4.57 -9.07 -12.96
CA TRP A 110 3.42 -9.69 -13.59
C TRP A 110 2.45 -8.67 -14.18
N LEU A 111 2.16 -7.59 -13.45
CA LEU A 111 1.35 -6.48 -13.97
C LEU A 111 2.03 -5.79 -15.16
N LYS A 112 3.33 -5.52 -15.09
CA LYS A 112 4.14 -4.99 -16.20
C LYS A 112 4.02 -5.86 -17.45
N ARG A 113 4.13 -7.16 -17.29
CA ARG A 113 3.99 -8.11 -18.39
C ARG A 113 2.59 -8.08 -19.01
N THR A 114 1.55 -7.97 -18.17
CA THR A 114 0.15 -7.94 -18.62
C THR A 114 -0.15 -6.65 -19.39
N VAL A 115 0.33 -5.52 -18.93
CA VAL A 115 0.19 -4.21 -19.58
C VAL A 115 1.01 -4.20 -20.89
N GLY A 116 2.25 -4.64 -20.86
CA GLY A 116 3.17 -4.56 -21.99
C GLY A 116 3.32 -3.12 -22.49
N ASN A 117 3.37 -2.95 -23.81
CA ASN A 117 3.49 -1.65 -24.48
C ASN A 117 2.12 -1.08 -24.94
N ALA A 118 1.02 -1.75 -24.60
CA ALA A 118 -0.29 -1.32 -25.06
C ALA A 118 -0.84 -0.16 -24.21
N PRO A 119 -1.68 0.70 -24.78
CA PRO A 119 -2.39 1.70 -24.01
C PRO A 119 -3.36 1.03 -23.03
N VAL A 120 -3.43 1.59 -21.85
CA VAL A 120 -4.37 1.20 -20.78
C VAL A 120 -5.49 2.22 -20.73
N THR A 121 -6.71 1.77 -20.51
CA THR A 121 -7.87 2.63 -20.24
C THR A 121 -8.41 2.31 -18.87
N CYS A 122 -8.50 3.32 -18.00
CA CYS A 122 -9.06 3.23 -16.65
C CYS A 122 -10.32 4.09 -16.55
N THR A 123 -11.39 3.54 -15.99
CA THR A 123 -12.59 4.29 -15.59
C THR A 123 -12.49 4.51 -14.08
N VAL A 124 -12.40 5.77 -13.68
CA VAL A 124 -12.27 6.19 -12.27
C VAL A 124 -13.58 5.95 -11.55
N GLN A 125 -13.51 5.34 -10.37
CA GLN A 125 -14.64 5.03 -9.51
C GLN A 125 -14.61 5.85 -8.21
N THR A 126 -13.43 6.08 -7.65
CA THR A 126 -13.23 6.79 -6.40
C THR A 126 -11.78 7.24 -6.25
N TYR A 127 -11.46 7.80 -5.10
CA TYR A 127 -10.11 8.14 -4.65
C TYR A 127 -9.77 7.36 -3.40
N ASP A 128 -8.51 7.11 -3.19
CA ASP A 128 -8.03 6.58 -1.90
C ASP A 128 -7.56 7.69 -0.96
N GLY A 129 -7.19 7.29 0.26
CA GLY A 129 -6.72 8.22 1.30
C GLY A 129 -5.46 9.01 0.93
N ASP A 130 -4.67 8.54 -0.04
CA ASP A 130 -3.44 9.19 -0.53
C ASP A 130 -3.70 10.07 -1.76
N GLY A 131 -4.96 10.27 -2.15
CA GLY A 131 -5.36 11.03 -3.32
C GLY A 131 -5.09 10.36 -4.66
N ALA A 132 -4.72 9.08 -4.69
CA ALA A 132 -4.63 8.32 -5.92
C ALA A 132 -6.04 7.96 -6.44
N LEU A 133 -6.20 8.00 -7.76
CA LEU A 133 -7.42 7.56 -8.39
C LEU A 133 -7.57 6.05 -8.20
N VAL A 134 -8.78 5.59 -7.92
CA VAL A 134 -9.12 4.16 -7.87
C VAL A 134 -10.08 3.86 -9.01
N GLY A 135 -9.74 2.90 -9.86
CA GLY A 135 -10.54 2.65 -11.05
C GLY A 135 -10.37 1.26 -11.63
N ARG A 136 -11.31 0.92 -12.50
CA ARG A 136 -11.25 -0.29 -13.29
C ARG A 136 -10.43 -0.03 -14.56
N CYS A 137 -9.34 -0.75 -14.70
CA CYS A 137 -8.39 -0.58 -15.80
C CYS A 137 -8.40 -1.80 -16.73
N THR A 138 -8.37 -1.53 -18.02
CA THR A 138 -8.33 -2.55 -19.08
C THR A 138 -7.18 -2.31 -20.05
N VAL A 139 -6.62 -3.39 -20.57
CA VAL A 139 -5.65 -3.40 -21.65
C VAL A 139 -6.10 -4.40 -22.71
N ARG A 140 -6.23 -3.97 -23.96
CA ARG A 140 -6.74 -4.83 -25.06
C ARG A 140 -8.03 -5.56 -24.68
N GLY A 141 -8.96 -4.86 -24.02
CA GLY A 141 -10.23 -5.43 -23.54
C GLY A 141 -10.14 -6.34 -22.30
N ARG A 142 -8.94 -6.66 -21.79
CA ARG A 142 -8.76 -7.48 -20.62
C ARG A 142 -8.71 -6.62 -19.36
N ASP A 143 -9.43 -7.02 -18.33
CA ASP A 143 -9.47 -6.38 -17.03
C ASP A 143 -8.19 -6.71 -16.25
N LEU A 144 -7.39 -5.70 -15.92
CA LEU A 144 -6.09 -5.88 -15.26
C LEU A 144 -6.23 -6.45 -13.84
N ALA A 145 -7.23 -6.02 -13.09
CA ALA A 145 -7.47 -6.55 -11.75
C ALA A 145 -7.83 -8.04 -11.80
N LEU A 146 -8.67 -8.43 -12.75
CA LEU A 146 -9.04 -9.82 -12.95
C LEU A 146 -7.84 -10.68 -13.36
N GLU A 147 -6.96 -10.16 -14.23
CA GLU A 147 -5.73 -10.88 -14.61
C GLU A 147 -4.80 -11.11 -13.42
N MET A 148 -4.66 -10.11 -12.54
CA MET A 148 -3.83 -10.24 -11.33
C MET A 148 -4.40 -11.26 -10.34
N LEU A 149 -5.73 -11.31 -10.18
CA LEU A 149 -6.42 -12.33 -9.37
C LEU A 149 -6.23 -13.73 -9.96
N ARG A 150 -6.41 -13.87 -11.28
CA ARG A 150 -6.30 -15.14 -11.99
C ARG A 150 -4.95 -15.82 -11.82
N VAL A 151 -3.89 -15.04 -11.78
CA VAL A 151 -2.51 -15.54 -11.60
C VAL A 151 -2.05 -15.57 -10.14
N GLY A 152 -2.92 -15.15 -9.21
CA GLY A 152 -2.68 -15.20 -7.77
C GLY A 152 -1.70 -14.15 -7.23
N TRP A 153 -1.46 -13.06 -7.94
CA TRP A 153 -0.62 -11.95 -7.45
C TRP A 153 -1.42 -10.78 -6.85
N ALA A 154 -2.72 -10.97 -6.69
CA ALA A 154 -3.59 -10.08 -5.95
C ALA A 154 -4.65 -10.86 -5.17
N LYS A 155 -5.21 -10.21 -4.15
CA LYS A 155 -6.41 -10.66 -3.45
C LYS A 155 -7.53 -9.64 -3.63
N VAL A 156 -8.75 -10.10 -3.46
CA VAL A 156 -9.94 -9.26 -3.49
C VAL A 156 -9.97 -8.35 -2.25
N SER A 157 -10.29 -7.07 -2.45
CA SER A 157 -10.63 -6.14 -1.37
C SER A 157 -12.13 -6.18 -1.05
N ALA A 158 -12.54 -5.53 0.06
CA ALA A 158 -13.85 -5.72 0.69
C ALA A 158 -15.09 -5.59 -0.23
N THR A 159 -15.01 -4.82 -1.32
CA THR A 159 -16.11 -4.65 -2.28
C THR A 159 -15.66 -5.08 -3.66
N ALA A 160 -15.97 -6.33 -4.01
CA ALA A 160 -15.57 -6.86 -5.31
C ALA A 160 -16.71 -7.61 -6.01
N PRO A 161 -16.74 -7.59 -7.34
CA PRO A 161 -17.66 -8.40 -8.12
C PRO A 161 -17.49 -9.90 -7.83
N ALA A 162 -18.59 -10.67 -7.84
CA ALA A 162 -18.55 -12.13 -7.63
C ALA A 162 -17.55 -12.86 -8.55
N LYS A 163 -17.41 -12.37 -9.79
CA LYS A 163 -16.42 -12.88 -10.74
C LYS A 163 -14.98 -12.79 -10.23
N TYR A 164 -14.63 -11.75 -9.45
CA TYR A 164 -13.28 -11.60 -8.88
C TYR A 164 -13.03 -12.63 -7.79
N LEU A 165 -14.04 -12.86 -6.93
CA LEU A 165 -13.98 -13.90 -5.91
C LEU A 165 -13.80 -15.29 -6.51
N ALA A 166 -14.53 -15.59 -7.60
CA ALA A 166 -14.40 -16.87 -8.29
C ALA A 166 -12.96 -17.11 -8.80
N TRP A 167 -12.34 -16.12 -9.41
CA TRP A 167 -10.95 -16.22 -9.87
C TRP A 167 -9.92 -16.27 -8.74
N GLN A 168 -10.14 -15.52 -7.66
CA GLN A 168 -9.30 -15.66 -6.46
C GLN A 168 -9.38 -17.08 -5.91
N ASN A 169 -10.58 -17.62 -5.73
CA ASN A 169 -10.77 -18.98 -5.19
C ASN A 169 -10.09 -20.03 -6.08
N HIS A 170 -10.16 -19.86 -7.40
CA HIS A 170 -9.43 -20.71 -8.33
C HIS A 170 -7.92 -20.60 -8.10
N ALA A 171 -7.36 -19.39 -8.01
CA ALA A 171 -5.94 -19.19 -7.78
C ALA A 171 -5.48 -19.73 -6.42
N MET A 172 -6.31 -19.62 -5.38
CA MET A 172 -6.06 -20.19 -4.06
C MET A 172 -6.02 -21.72 -4.12
N SER A 173 -7.01 -22.36 -4.73
CA SER A 173 -7.08 -23.82 -4.87
C SER A 173 -5.92 -24.35 -5.69
N ALA A 174 -5.54 -23.66 -6.75
CA ALA A 174 -4.40 -24.02 -7.61
C ALA A 174 -3.05 -23.60 -7.03
N ARG A 175 -3.02 -22.88 -5.89
CA ARG A 175 -1.81 -22.36 -5.22
C ARG A 175 -0.95 -21.49 -6.15
N TYR A 176 -1.58 -20.61 -6.92
CA TYR A 176 -0.88 -19.71 -7.82
C TYR A 176 -0.33 -18.48 -7.10
N GLY A 177 0.78 -17.94 -7.60
CA GLY A 177 1.37 -16.70 -7.11
C GLY A 177 1.63 -16.72 -5.60
N MET A 178 1.13 -15.70 -4.90
CA MET A 178 1.29 -15.56 -3.45
C MET A 178 0.59 -16.68 -2.64
N TRP A 179 -0.42 -17.35 -3.21
CA TRP A 179 -1.15 -18.42 -2.55
C TRP A 179 -0.34 -19.73 -2.39
N SER A 180 0.81 -19.81 -3.06
CA SER A 180 1.78 -20.89 -2.83
C SER A 180 2.75 -20.59 -1.69
N THR A 181 2.67 -19.42 -1.06
CA THR A 181 3.63 -18.91 -0.08
C THR A 181 2.95 -18.50 1.22
N TYR A 182 3.73 -18.34 2.29
CA TYR A 182 3.30 -17.63 3.49
C TYR A 182 3.56 -16.15 3.28
N VAL A 183 2.51 -15.38 3.08
CA VAL A 183 2.57 -13.93 2.90
C VAL A 183 1.80 -13.25 4.02
N LEU A 184 2.39 -12.18 4.57
CA LEU A 184 1.67 -11.31 5.50
C LEU A 184 0.59 -10.56 4.74
N ASP A 185 -0.58 -10.40 5.34
CA ASP A 185 -1.68 -9.66 4.71
C ASP A 185 -1.29 -8.20 4.43
N MET A 186 -1.69 -7.66 3.28
CA MET A 186 -1.24 -6.36 2.81
C MET A 186 -1.62 -5.20 3.76
N PRO A 187 -2.84 -5.12 4.32
CA PRO A 187 -3.17 -4.17 5.37
C PRO A 187 -2.28 -4.30 6.61
N GLU A 188 -2.01 -5.52 7.04
CA GLU A 188 -1.15 -5.78 8.19
C GLU A 188 0.31 -5.40 7.88
N TRP A 189 0.80 -5.70 6.68
CA TRP A 189 2.12 -5.26 6.22
C TRP A 189 2.24 -3.73 6.26
N ARG A 190 1.25 -3.01 5.73
CA ARG A 190 1.24 -1.54 5.76
C ARG A 190 1.21 -0.99 7.17
N ALA A 191 0.41 -1.54 8.06
CA ALA A 191 0.37 -1.14 9.47
C ALA A 191 1.73 -1.33 10.16
N LYS A 192 2.42 -2.44 9.92
CA LYS A 192 3.76 -2.71 10.47
C LYS A 192 4.84 -1.83 9.85
N THR A 193 4.70 -1.38 8.59
CA THR A 193 5.67 -0.47 7.97
C THR A 193 5.55 0.96 8.49
N VAL A 194 4.38 1.40 8.92
CA VAL A 194 4.21 2.72 9.58
C VAL A 194 4.93 2.77 10.91
N ASP A 195 4.99 1.67 11.63
CA ASP A 195 5.69 1.57 12.92
C ASP A 195 7.23 1.66 12.80
N ARG A 196 7.78 1.64 11.59
CA ARG A 196 9.21 1.86 11.30
C ARG A 196 9.67 3.32 11.40
N THR A 197 8.78 4.25 11.64
CA THR A 197 9.11 5.68 11.82
C THR A 197 9.94 5.97 13.06
N LEU A 198 10.06 5.02 13.97
CA LEU A 198 10.87 5.09 15.15
C LEU A 198 12.17 4.32 14.91
N SER A 199 13.17 4.90 14.24
CA SER A 199 14.62 4.61 14.20
C SER A 199 15.14 3.28 14.81
N ARG A 200 14.30 2.31 15.08
CA ARG A 200 14.65 0.95 15.49
C ARG A 200 14.65 0.07 14.25
N ARG A 201 15.81 -0.36 13.81
CA ARG A 201 15.89 -1.55 12.97
C ARG A 201 15.24 -2.69 13.75
N PRO A 202 14.20 -3.36 13.22
CA PRO A 202 13.65 -4.53 13.89
C PRO A 202 14.78 -5.53 14.12
N THR A 203 14.93 -6.01 15.33
CA THR A 203 16.00 -6.97 15.71
C THR A 203 15.93 -8.23 14.84
N ALA A 204 14.72 -8.60 14.40
CA ALA A 204 14.48 -9.71 13.50
C ALA A 204 15.06 -9.49 12.07
N ASP A 205 14.97 -8.26 11.53
CA ASP A 205 15.54 -7.95 10.21
C ASP A 205 17.06 -7.98 10.25
N PHE A 206 17.67 -7.59 11.37
CA PHE A 206 19.11 -7.60 11.54
C PHE A 206 19.67 -9.04 11.57
N ASN A 207 19.04 -9.93 12.29
CA ASN A 207 19.48 -11.32 12.40
C ASN A 207 19.25 -12.09 11.10
N LEU A 208 18.12 -11.87 10.41
CA LEU A 208 17.84 -12.50 9.13
C LEU A 208 18.82 -12.05 8.03
N LEU A 209 19.21 -10.78 8.02
CA LEU A 209 20.13 -10.23 7.02
C LEU A 209 21.59 -10.62 7.29
N ALA A 210 22.01 -10.66 8.55
CA ALA A 210 23.39 -10.95 8.92
C ALA A 210 23.76 -12.44 8.77
N GLU A 211 22.80 -13.35 9.03
CA GLU A 211 23.05 -14.80 9.01
C GLU A 211 22.79 -15.48 7.66
N ARG A 212 22.18 -14.76 6.70
CA ARG A 212 21.67 -15.36 5.46
C ARG A 212 21.93 -14.53 4.20
N GLU A 213 23.07 -13.87 4.15
CA GLU A 213 23.43 -13.01 3.02
C GLU A 213 23.38 -13.74 1.66
N SER A 214 23.67 -15.05 1.64
CA SER A 214 23.59 -15.89 0.43
C SER A 214 22.18 -16.37 0.07
N GLU A 215 21.21 -16.25 1.00
CA GLU A 215 19.82 -16.76 0.80
C GLU A 215 18.82 -15.61 0.52
N ILE A 216 19.24 -14.37 0.62
CA ILE A 216 18.35 -13.20 0.72
C ILE A 216 17.83 -12.71 -0.63
N SER A 217 18.53 -12.97 -1.69
CA SER A 217 18.12 -12.55 -3.03
C SER A 217 18.07 -13.74 -3.96
N PRO A 218 16.85 -14.25 -4.27
CA PRO A 218 16.75 -15.12 -5.42
C PRO A 218 17.22 -14.33 -6.64
N PRO A 219 18.00 -14.95 -7.55
CA PRO A 219 18.44 -14.30 -8.77
C PRO A 219 17.26 -13.62 -9.47
N PHE A 220 17.47 -12.44 -10.02
CA PHE A 220 16.43 -11.67 -10.72
C PHE A 220 15.72 -12.49 -11.82
N ASP A 221 16.43 -13.45 -12.40
CA ASP A 221 15.90 -14.36 -13.41
C ASP A 221 14.87 -15.37 -12.82
N ASP A 222 15.02 -15.79 -11.56
CA ASP A 222 14.03 -16.62 -10.89
C ASP A 222 12.74 -15.85 -10.60
N ALA A 223 12.84 -14.54 -10.35
CA ALA A 223 11.67 -13.67 -10.21
C ALA A 223 10.86 -13.52 -11.51
N ARG A 224 11.46 -13.79 -12.67
CA ARG A 224 10.82 -13.76 -13.98
C ARG A 224 10.13 -15.08 -14.35
N ARG A 225 10.44 -16.18 -13.68
CA ARG A 225 9.81 -17.47 -13.95
C ARG A 225 8.31 -17.41 -13.65
N ARG A 226 7.51 -17.98 -14.55
CA ARG A 226 6.07 -18.08 -14.35
C ARG A 226 5.79 -19.00 -13.17
N PRO A 227 4.99 -18.56 -12.16
CA PRO A 227 4.50 -19.50 -11.17
C PRO A 227 3.74 -20.64 -11.87
N GLY A 228 4.10 -21.87 -11.57
CA GLY A 228 3.39 -23.04 -12.06
C GLY A 228 3.92 -23.70 -13.34
N ARG A 229 5.01 -23.23 -13.95
CA ARG A 229 5.70 -24.02 -14.96
C ARG A 229 6.74 -24.90 -14.26
N THR A 230 6.35 -26.10 -13.90
CA THR A 230 7.31 -27.17 -13.66
C THR A 230 7.88 -27.53 -15.02
N ASP A 231 9.14 -27.21 -15.27
CA ASP A 231 9.88 -27.80 -16.39
C ASP A 231 9.89 -29.31 -16.16
N ARG A 232 9.18 -30.04 -17.04
CA ARG A 232 9.31 -31.51 -17.19
C ARG A 232 10.48 -31.79 -18.07
#